data_36f3df78d9feb8aaab0cb52c30ffb82c
#
_entry.id   36f3df78d9feb8aaab0cb52c30ffb82c
#
_cell.length_a   1.000
_cell.length_b   1.000
_cell.length_c   1.000
_cell.angle_alpha   90.00
_cell.angle_beta   90.00
_cell.angle_gamma   90.00
#
_symmetry.space_group_name_H-M   'P 1'
#
loop_
_entity.id
_entity.type
_entity.pdbx_description
1 polymer ?
#
loop_
_entity_poly.entity_id
_entity_poly.type
_entity_poly.pdbx_seq_one_letter_code
_entity_poly.pdbx_strand_id
1 'polypeptide(L)'
;WETMRADEMAARNPAPQTCTPAQGLIALYALKSITEEDIAAAIAAIPDPVQRYSAQIGYTRATTWERTSATMQAMAALLGLSESDLDALFVYAGGVAL
;
A
#
# COMPACT_ATOMS: atom_id res chain seq x y z
N TRP A 1 -22.46 -17.17 -16.11
CA TRP A 1 -22.76 -16.96 -15.83
C TRP A 1 -22.57 -16.66 -15.98
N GLU A 2 -22.18 -16.37 -15.63
CA GLU A 2 -22.22 -16.06 -15.30
C GLU A 2 -21.99 -15.62 -15.13
N THR A 3 -21.87 -15.80 -15.06
CA THR A 3 -21.75 -15.40 -14.44
C THR A 3 -21.29 -15.35 -14.19
N MET A 4 -21.17 -15.57 -13.96
CA MET A 4 -20.84 -15.53 -13.33
C MET A 4 -20.16 -15.31 -13.55
N ARG A 5 -19.96 -15.17 -13.37
CA ARG A 5 -19.40 -14.95 -13.24
C ARG A 5 -18.89 -14.15 -13.23
N ALA A 6 -18.64 -13.80 -13.15
CA ALA A 6 -18.06 -12.92 -12.72
C ALA A 6 -18.32 -12.55 -11.74
N ASP A 7 -18.69 -12.69 -11.35
CA ASP A 7 -18.74 -12.56 -10.37
C ASP A 7 -18.39 -13.24 -9.70
N GLU A 8 -18.53 -13.63 -9.78
CA GLU A 8 -17.88 -14.40 -9.06
C GLU A 8 -16.57 -14.22 -9.23
N MET A 9 -16.12 -13.73 -10.21
CA MET A 9 -14.91 -13.48 -10.42
C MET A 9 -14.47 -12.30 -9.87
N ALA A 10 -15.13 -11.26 -9.97
CA ALA A 10 -14.68 -10.14 -9.30
C ALA A 10 -14.74 -10.43 -7.87
N ALA A 11 -15.76 -11.07 -7.52
CA ALA A 11 -15.82 -11.49 -6.18
C ALA A 11 -14.81 -12.53 -5.95
N ARG A 12 -14.46 -13.26 -6.97
CA ARG A 12 -13.51 -14.23 -6.73
C ARG A 12 -12.23 -13.84 -7.25
N ASN A 13 -12.11 -12.62 -7.70
CA ASN A 13 -10.85 -12.08 -8.17
C ASN A 13 -10.66 -10.70 -7.55
N PRO A 14 -10.60 -10.66 -6.23
CA PRO A 14 -10.42 -9.38 -5.53
C PRO A 14 -9.03 -8.82 -5.80
N ALA A 15 -8.85 -7.55 -5.46
CA ALA A 15 -7.55 -6.93 -5.53
C ALA A 15 -6.54 -7.72 -4.71
N PRO A 16 -5.29 -7.84 -5.16
CA PRO A 16 -4.25 -8.48 -4.36
C PRO A 16 -4.14 -7.81 -3.00
N GLN A 17 -3.87 -8.61 -1.98
CA GLN A 17 -3.77 -8.11 -0.61
C GLN A 17 -2.33 -7.93 -0.16
N THR A 18 -1.37 -8.36 -0.96
CA THR A 18 0.04 -8.25 -0.62
C THR A 18 0.85 -7.83 -1.84
N CYS A 19 1.97 -7.18 -1.60
CA CYS A 19 2.95 -6.89 -2.64
C CYS A 19 4.30 -6.71 -1.96
N THR A 20 5.38 -6.69 -2.75
CA THR A 20 6.69 -6.37 -2.19
C THR A 20 6.79 -4.86 -2.00
N PRO A 21 7.69 -4.40 -1.11
CA PRO A 21 7.91 -2.96 -0.97
C PRO A 21 8.30 -2.29 -2.27
N ALA A 22 9.14 -2.94 -3.07
CA ALA A 22 9.56 -2.38 -4.35
C ALA A 22 8.37 -2.19 -5.28
N GLN A 23 7.48 -3.19 -5.37
CA GLN A 23 6.27 -3.08 -6.18
C GLN A 23 5.38 -1.96 -5.68
N GLY A 24 5.22 -1.87 -4.35
CA GLY A 24 4.37 -0.85 -3.75
C GLY A 24 4.91 0.55 -3.98
N LEU A 25 6.22 0.73 -3.86
CA LEU A 25 6.83 2.04 -4.08
C LEU A 25 6.65 2.51 -5.53
N ILE A 26 6.82 1.60 -6.49
CA ILE A 26 6.62 1.94 -7.89
C ILE A 26 5.16 2.29 -8.14
N ALA A 27 4.23 1.53 -7.55
CA ALA A 27 2.81 1.82 -7.70
C ALA A 27 2.43 3.18 -7.12
N LEU A 28 2.98 3.53 -5.96
CA LEU A 28 2.73 4.84 -5.36
C LEU A 28 3.20 5.97 -6.27
N TYR A 29 4.36 5.80 -6.87
CA TYR A 29 4.87 6.81 -7.78
C TYR A 29 4.00 6.91 -9.03
N ALA A 30 3.63 5.77 -9.61
CA ALA A 30 2.86 5.76 -10.85
C ALA A 30 1.46 6.34 -10.66
N LEU A 31 0.81 6.03 -9.53
CA LEU A 31 -0.57 6.43 -9.31
C LEU A 31 -0.71 7.78 -8.62
N LYS A 32 0.22 8.15 -7.76
CA LYS A 32 0.09 9.32 -6.91
C LYS A 32 1.31 10.24 -6.95
N SER A 33 2.34 9.88 -7.69
CA SER A 33 3.60 10.63 -7.75
C SER A 33 4.26 10.75 -6.37
N ILE A 34 4.05 9.76 -5.52
CA ILE A 34 4.64 9.73 -4.20
C ILE A 34 5.97 8.97 -4.28
N THR A 35 7.04 9.60 -3.84
CA THR A 35 8.36 8.99 -3.83
C THR A 35 8.68 8.43 -2.46
N GLU A 36 9.75 7.66 -2.37
CA GLU A 36 10.22 7.15 -1.09
C GLU A 36 10.60 8.29 -0.15
N GLU A 37 11.13 9.36 -0.69
CA GLU A 37 11.45 10.55 0.10
C GLU A 37 10.20 11.17 0.69
N ASP A 38 9.11 11.19 -0.07
CA ASP A 38 7.83 11.70 0.43
C ASP A 38 7.34 10.88 1.61
N ILE A 39 7.51 9.56 1.52
CA ILE A 39 7.12 8.66 2.61
C ILE A 39 7.97 8.93 3.84
N ALA A 40 9.28 9.07 3.65
CA ALA A 40 10.19 9.33 4.77
C ALA A 40 9.83 10.66 5.44
N ALA A 41 9.50 11.68 4.64
CA ALA A 41 9.10 12.97 5.18
C ALA A 41 7.80 12.87 5.98
N ALA A 42 6.85 12.10 5.49
CA ALA A 42 5.57 11.91 6.19
C ALA A 42 5.80 11.23 7.54
N ILE A 43 6.65 10.20 7.56
CA ILE A 43 6.98 9.52 8.81
C ILE A 43 7.70 10.48 9.77
N ALA A 44 8.63 11.25 9.25
CA ALA A 44 9.39 12.20 10.09
C ALA A 44 8.50 13.27 10.71
N ALA A 45 7.35 13.52 10.11
CA ALA A 45 6.40 14.52 10.61
C ALA A 45 5.51 14.02 11.74
N ILE A 46 5.57 12.74 12.07
CA ILE A 46 4.77 12.18 13.17
C ILE A 46 5.27 12.79 14.48
N PRO A 47 4.37 13.44 15.27
CA PRO A 47 4.82 14.16 16.47
C PRO A 47 5.32 13.25 17.58
N ASP A 48 4.69 12.11 17.79
CA ASP A 48 5.06 11.21 18.88
C ASP A 48 6.31 10.42 18.51
N PRO A 49 7.41 10.53 19.31
CA PRO A 49 8.66 9.86 18.97
C PRO A 49 8.53 8.33 18.86
N VAL A 50 7.73 7.73 19.73
CA VAL A 50 7.56 6.28 19.72
C VAL A 50 6.81 5.86 18.46
N GLN A 51 5.73 6.56 18.13
CA GLN A 51 4.98 6.26 16.92
C GLN A 51 5.81 6.50 15.66
N ARG A 52 6.59 7.56 15.66
CA ARG A 52 7.47 7.88 14.54
C ARG A 52 8.49 6.77 14.31
N TYR A 53 9.12 6.33 15.38
CA TYR A 53 10.10 5.25 15.30
C TYR A 53 9.43 3.94 14.86
N SER A 54 8.26 3.63 15.43
CA SER A 54 7.52 2.43 15.07
C SER A 54 7.15 2.41 13.58
N ALA A 55 6.69 3.55 13.07
CA ALA A 55 6.34 3.65 11.65
C ALA A 55 7.57 3.47 10.78
N GLN A 56 8.70 4.06 11.18
CA GLN A 56 9.93 3.96 10.43
C GLN A 56 10.41 2.51 10.38
N ILE A 57 10.40 1.82 11.52
CA ILE A 57 10.83 0.42 11.58
C ILE A 57 9.88 -0.46 10.78
N GLY A 58 8.57 -0.25 10.94
CA GLY A 58 7.59 -1.01 10.19
C GLY A 58 7.76 -0.86 8.69
N TYR A 59 8.05 0.36 8.24
CA TYR A 59 8.24 0.63 6.84
C TYR A 59 9.57 0.06 6.33
N THR A 60 10.69 0.30 7.05
CA THR A 60 12.01 -0.05 6.53
C THR A 60 12.34 -1.52 6.65
N ARG A 61 11.70 -2.22 7.60
CA ARG A 61 11.99 -3.63 7.83
C ARG A 61 10.98 -4.56 7.19
N ALA A 62 9.93 -4.02 6.56
CA ALA A 62 8.90 -4.85 5.94
C ALA A 62 9.50 -5.55 4.71
N THR A 63 9.24 -6.84 4.61
CA THR A 63 9.60 -7.63 3.43
C THR A 63 8.39 -7.86 2.53
N THR A 64 7.20 -7.64 3.05
CA THR A 64 5.95 -7.74 2.32
C THR A 64 5.02 -6.65 2.83
N TRP A 65 4.35 -5.98 1.92
CA TRP A 65 3.31 -5.02 2.28
C TRP A 65 1.97 -5.73 2.24
N GLU A 66 1.23 -5.67 3.34
CA GLU A 66 -0.10 -6.26 3.43
C GLU A 66 -1.10 -5.14 3.58
N ARG A 67 -2.13 -5.18 2.73
CA ARG A 67 -3.12 -4.11 2.67
C ARG A 67 -3.81 -3.86 4.01
N THR A 68 -4.05 -4.93 4.76
CA THR A 68 -4.78 -4.82 6.02
C THR A 68 -3.88 -4.66 7.24
N SER A 69 -2.56 -4.60 7.06
CA SER A 69 -1.66 -4.46 8.19
C SER A 69 -1.80 -3.08 8.83
N ALA A 70 -1.49 -3.02 10.12
CA ALA A 70 -1.53 -1.74 10.83
C ALA A 70 -0.54 -0.74 10.22
N THR A 71 0.62 -1.22 9.80
CA THR A 71 1.63 -0.36 9.17
C THR A 71 1.10 0.26 7.88
N MET A 72 0.46 -0.56 7.04
CA MET A 72 -0.06 -0.06 5.77
C MET A 72 -1.20 0.92 6.00
N GLN A 73 -2.09 0.63 6.96
CA GLN A 73 -3.18 1.54 7.28
C GLN A 73 -2.65 2.88 7.81
N ALA A 74 -1.62 2.83 8.63
CA ALA A 74 -0.99 4.05 9.14
C ALA A 74 -0.34 4.84 8.02
N MET A 75 0.35 4.17 7.09
CA MET A 75 0.95 4.85 5.95
C MET A 75 -0.11 5.48 5.06
N ALA A 76 -1.21 4.77 4.83
CA ALA A 76 -2.30 5.33 4.03
C ALA A 76 -2.83 6.62 4.66
N ALA A 77 -3.01 6.63 5.97
CA ALA A 77 -3.48 7.82 6.67
C ALA A 77 -2.47 8.97 6.52
N LEU A 78 -1.17 8.68 6.67
CA LEU A 78 -0.14 9.70 6.55
C LEU A 78 -0.08 10.30 5.14
N LEU A 79 -0.29 9.47 4.13
CA LEU A 79 -0.18 9.89 2.74
C LEU A 79 -1.51 10.36 2.16
N GLY A 80 -2.59 10.28 2.94
CA GLY A 80 -3.90 10.71 2.47
C GLY A 80 -4.54 9.77 1.47
N LEU A 81 -4.25 8.48 1.56
CA LEU A 81 -4.80 7.48 0.66
C LEU A 81 -6.12 6.96 1.20
N SER A 82 -7.10 6.82 0.31
CA SER A 82 -8.39 6.24 0.65
C SER A 82 -8.34 4.72 0.47
N GLU A 83 -9.43 4.05 0.85
CA GLU A 83 -9.53 2.61 0.59
C GLU A 83 -9.48 2.30 -0.90
N SER A 84 -10.12 3.13 -1.71
CA SER A 84 -10.05 2.96 -3.17
C SER A 84 -8.63 3.14 -3.68
N ASP A 85 -7.89 4.08 -3.10
CA ASP A 85 -6.50 4.28 -3.48
C ASP A 85 -5.66 3.06 -3.14
N LEU A 86 -5.91 2.45 -1.98
CA LEU A 86 -5.20 1.23 -1.60
C LEU A 86 -5.52 0.08 -2.54
N ASP A 87 -6.79 -0.06 -2.94
CA ASP A 87 -7.17 -1.09 -3.91
C ASP A 87 -6.41 -0.90 -5.22
N ALA A 88 -6.40 0.32 -5.73
CA ALA A 88 -5.71 0.62 -6.98
C ALA A 88 -4.22 0.39 -6.85
N LEU A 89 -3.65 0.75 -5.70
CA LEU A 89 -2.24 0.57 -5.43
C LEU A 89 -1.85 -0.91 -5.51
N PHE A 90 -2.59 -1.76 -4.83
CA PHE A 90 -2.25 -3.18 -4.78
C PHE A 90 -2.52 -3.88 -6.11
N VAL A 91 -3.55 -3.46 -6.85
CA VAL A 91 -3.78 -3.98 -8.18
C VAL A 91 -2.61 -3.62 -9.11
N TYR A 92 -2.20 -2.37 -9.09
CA TYR A 92 -1.08 -1.92 -9.92
C TYR A 92 0.20 -2.64 -9.52
N ALA A 93 0.47 -2.72 -8.21
CA ALA A 93 1.68 -3.35 -7.70
C ALA A 93 1.77 -4.82 -8.14
N GLY A 94 0.64 -5.52 -8.15
CA GLY A 94 0.60 -6.91 -8.57
C GLY A 94 1.01 -7.12 -10.02
N GLY A 95 0.92 -6.08 -10.83
CA GLY A 95 1.34 -6.14 -12.23
C GLY A 95 2.76 -5.67 -12.49
N VAL A 96 3.45 -5.19 -11.46
CA VAL A 96 4.83 -4.72 -11.63
C VAL A 96 5.77 -5.91 -11.65
N ALA A 97 6.55 -6.03 -12.72
CA ALA A 97 7.49 -7.13 -12.89
C ALA A 97 8.86 -6.69 -12.38
N LEU A 98 9.19 -7.14 -11.20
CA LEU A 98 10.49 -6.83 -10.61
C LEU A 98 11.22 -8.10 -10.23
#